data_791c82011b7fc2f7e005342ae025e283
#
_entry.id   791c82011b7fc2f7e005342ae025e283
#
_cell.length_a   1.000
_cell.length_b   1.000
_cell.length_c   1.000
_cell.angle_alpha   90.00
_cell.angle_beta   90.00
_cell.angle_gamma   90.00
#
_symmetry.space_group_name_H-M   'P 1'
#
loop_
_entity.id
_entity.type
_entity.pdbx_description
1 polymer ?
#
loop_
_entity_poly.entity_id
_entity_poly.type
_entity_poly.pdbx_seq_one_letter_code
_entity_poly.pdbx_strand_id
1 'polypeptide(L)'
;LIDCGSFRSAFDYIARARKAFPEDSAFEKHDANLTSKISTFCKAKNWDLNDIEIEDYPEKGFVRREQYPWNLHEPERSSDECLEFLNAEMEAIAPMLEIKLSKLPLINPSAVSPDAEVEYVQQLGVFAKEDIPPGACVLEEKSLLTSISRLYESYCDACSLALPNSQDATANGTESTVVSCEECNDVFFCSIDCHDLAQDSYHPSLCGVSVERGQVSASDAPDALYTSLLVRALALAETQGLHPLELKEIRYIWGDYHGYDLDQTWHTDSEGQLADPFSFVPQTLPFSFKNNILAPLHMLENMEVNIFTQSNRYDTWVFNTIFAKLRGTASAKQGLDGRPEIGAVHPMWSLANHSCSPNVAWEWHGNIRFWARENLVEWKGRDPNTKPGIKKGEELFSHYCDVRLPLKERREWAVGALGGDCVCPRCVWEETEGTQ
;
A
#
# COMPACT_ATOMS: atom_id res chain seq x y z
N LEU A 1 -19.53 -12.35 -1.59
CA LEU A 1 -19.34 -12.03 -0.17
C LEU A 1 -19.09 -13.29 0.66
N ILE A 2 -19.87 -14.35 0.46
CA ILE A 2 -19.71 -15.62 1.19
C ILE A 2 -18.30 -16.21 0.92
N ASP A 3 -17.91 -16.30 -0.33
CA ASP A 3 -16.63 -16.91 -0.72
C ASP A 3 -15.41 -16.05 -0.35
N CYS A 4 -15.61 -14.75 -0.19
CA CYS A 4 -14.57 -13.85 0.34
C CYS A 4 -14.45 -13.88 1.86
N GLY A 5 -15.39 -14.51 2.59
CA GLY A 5 -15.41 -14.51 4.06
C GLY A 5 -16.01 -13.25 4.71
N SER A 6 -16.62 -12.33 3.95
CA SER A 6 -17.35 -11.15 4.48
C SER A 6 -18.75 -11.57 4.92
N PHE A 7 -18.83 -12.36 6.00
CA PHE A 7 -20.06 -13.08 6.39
C PHE A 7 -21.15 -12.16 6.93
N ARG A 8 -20.80 -11.09 7.66
CA ARG A 8 -21.79 -10.13 8.16
C ARG A 8 -22.51 -9.44 7.00
N SER A 9 -21.75 -8.86 6.07
CA SER A 9 -22.32 -8.25 4.86
C SER A 9 -23.14 -9.27 4.05
N ALA A 10 -22.67 -10.52 3.92
CA ALA A 10 -23.41 -11.56 3.23
C ALA A 10 -24.76 -11.83 3.89
N PHE A 11 -24.80 -11.96 5.22
CA PHE A 11 -26.03 -12.13 5.99
C PHE A 11 -27.02 -10.99 5.77
N ASP A 12 -26.55 -9.74 5.90
CA ASP A 12 -27.41 -8.55 5.75
C ASP A 12 -28.05 -8.48 4.36
N TYR A 13 -27.27 -8.74 3.31
CA TYR A 13 -27.78 -8.72 1.93
C TYR A 13 -28.73 -9.87 1.64
N ILE A 14 -28.48 -11.09 2.15
CA ILE A 14 -29.41 -12.23 2.02
C ILE A 14 -30.72 -11.91 2.75
N ALA A 15 -30.66 -11.39 3.98
CA ALA A 15 -31.83 -11.02 4.76
C ALA A 15 -32.68 -9.96 4.04
N ARG A 16 -32.05 -8.93 3.48
CA ARG A 16 -32.73 -7.89 2.68
C ARG A 16 -33.34 -8.46 1.42
N ALA A 17 -32.63 -9.34 0.70
CA ALA A 17 -33.12 -9.96 -0.52
C ALA A 17 -34.33 -10.87 -0.25
N ARG A 18 -34.28 -11.70 0.78
CA ARG A 18 -35.41 -12.54 1.20
C ARG A 18 -36.63 -11.71 1.59
N LYS A 19 -36.43 -10.56 2.23
CA LYS A 19 -37.55 -9.63 2.56
C LYS A 19 -38.16 -9.01 1.30
N ALA A 20 -37.35 -8.69 0.29
CA ALA A 20 -37.79 -8.07 -0.95
C ALA A 20 -38.44 -9.09 -1.92
N PHE A 21 -37.94 -10.34 -1.92
CA PHE A 21 -38.33 -11.40 -2.84
C PHE A 21 -38.62 -12.71 -2.07
N PRO A 22 -39.70 -12.77 -1.26
CA PRO A 22 -39.94 -13.90 -0.34
C PRO A 22 -40.18 -15.23 -1.05
N GLU A 23 -40.63 -15.21 -2.30
CA GLU A 23 -40.96 -16.43 -3.06
C GLU A 23 -39.72 -16.98 -3.86
N ASP A 24 -38.60 -16.30 -3.83
CA ASP A 24 -37.42 -16.75 -4.58
C ASP A 24 -36.53 -17.69 -3.74
N SER A 25 -36.60 -18.96 -4.06
CA SER A 25 -35.85 -20.01 -3.36
C SER A 25 -34.32 -19.96 -3.57
N ALA A 26 -33.82 -19.12 -4.49
CA ALA A 26 -32.37 -18.93 -4.66
C ALA A 26 -31.72 -18.41 -3.38
N PHE A 27 -32.40 -17.56 -2.65
CA PHE A 27 -31.87 -16.99 -1.40
C PHE A 27 -31.78 -18.00 -0.24
N GLU A 28 -32.59 -19.05 -0.26
CA GLU A 28 -32.47 -20.15 0.70
C GLU A 28 -31.16 -20.95 0.50
N LYS A 29 -30.73 -21.11 -0.76
CA LYS A 29 -29.46 -21.76 -1.08
C LYS A 29 -28.27 -20.91 -0.61
N HIS A 30 -28.35 -19.61 -0.78
CA HIS A 30 -27.30 -18.69 -0.30
C HIS A 30 -27.22 -18.68 1.21
N ASP A 31 -28.37 -18.69 1.91
CA ASP A 31 -28.44 -18.77 3.36
C ASP A 31 -27.83 -20.08 3.90
N ALA A 32 -28.17 -21.20 3.28
CA ALA A 32 -27.58 -22.52 3.63
C ALA A 32 -26.07 -22.55 3.37
N ASN A 33 -25.60 -21.97 2.27
CA ASN A 33 -24.16 -21.87 1.97
C ASN A 33 -23.44 -20.99 3.02
N LEU A 34 -24.01 -19.82 3.35
CA LEU A 34 -23.45 -18.95 4.38
C LEU A 34 -23.34 -19.68 5.73
N THR A 35 -24.40 -20.36 6.17
CA THR A 35 -24.41 -21.15 7.42
C THR A 35 -23.31 -22.22 7.42
N SER A 36 -23.13 -22.92 6.30
CA SER A 36 -22.08 -23.93 6.14
C SER A 36 -20.68 -23.33 6.26
N LYS A 37 -20.44 -22.20 5.61
CA LYS A 37 -19.13 -21.49 5.66
C LYS A 37 -18.85 -20.92 7.05
N ILE A 38 -19.83 -20.37 7.73
CA ILE A 38 -19.70 -19.89 9.12
C ILE A 38 -19.35 -21.06 10.05
N SER A 39 -20.03 -22.21 9.91
CA SER A 39 -19.68 -23.41 10.69
C SER A 39 -18.23 -23.84 10.49
N THR A 40 -17.73 -23.80 9.26
CA THR A 40 -16.33 -24.11 8.95
C THR A 40 -15.37 -23.07 9.57
N PHE A 41 -15.71 -21.78 9.48
CA PHE A 41 -14.94 -20.71 10.11
C PHE A 41 -14.87 -20.89 11.65
N CYS A 42 -15.98 -21.16 12.29
CA CYS A 42 -16.03 -21.39 13.74
C CYS A 42 -15.16 -22.55 14.16
N LYS A 43 -15.22 -23.68 13.42
CA LYS A 43 -14.34 -24.85 13.67
C LYS A 43 -12.85 -24.47 13.56
N ALA A 44 -12.48 -23.73 12.53
CA ALA A 44 -11.10 -23.28 12.33
C ALA A 44 -10.60 -22.34 13.46
N LYS A 45 -11.51 -21.57 14.06
CA LYS A 45 -11.21 -20.68 15.19
C LYS A 45 -11.40 -21.31 16.57
N ASN A 46 -11.84 -22.57 16.66
CA ASN A 46 -12.24 -23.26 17.89
C ASN A 46 -13.36 -22.50 18.65
N TRP A 47 -14.31 -21.92 17.91
CA TRP A 47 -15.48 -21.25 18.46
C TRP A 47 -16.69 -22.18 18.44
N ASP A 48 -17.57 -22.07 19.44
CA ASP A 48 -18.86 -22.77 19.41
C ASP A 48 -19.86 -21.93 18.57
N LEU A 49 -20.45 -22.56 17.57
CA LEU A 49 -21.43 -21.91 16.68
C LEU A 49 -22.65 -21.41 17.45
N ASN A 50 -22.99 -22.01 18.59
CA ASN A 50 -24.14 -21.61 19.39
C ASN A 50 -23.90 -20.37 20.25
N ASP A 51 -22.62 -20.01 20.46
CA ASP A 51 -22.22 -18.88 21.29
C ASP A 51 -21.94 -17.63 20.45
N ILE A 52 -22.15 -17.68 19.12
CA ILE A 52 -21.82 -16.60 18.20
C ILE A 52 -23.10 -15.86 17.77
N GLU A 53 -23.09 -14.55 17.97
CA GLU A 53 -24.11 -13.65 17.47
C GLU A 53 -23.75 -13.13 16.06
N ILE A 54 -24.72 -12.52 15.38
CA ILE A 54 -24.50 -11.95 14.03
C ILE A 54 -23.41 -10.87 14.04
N GLU A 55 -23.29 -10.14 15.12
CA GLU A 55 -22.32 -9.11 15.37
C GLU A 55 -20.88 -9.63 15.39
N ASP A 56 -20.71 -10.91 15.68
CA ASP A 56 -19.42 -11.60 15.71
C ASP A 56 -18.98 -12.11 14.32
N TYR A 57 -19.89 -12.10 13.35
CA TYR A 57 -19.56 -12.52 11.99
C TYR A 57 -18.52 -11.60 11.37
N PRO A 58 -17.47 -12.14 10.72
CA PRO A 58 -16.47 -11.33 10.05
C PRO A 58 -17.08 -10.34 9.05
N GLU A 59 -16.76 -9.07 9.23
CA GLU A 59 -17.06 -8.00 8.26
C GLU A 59 -16.06 -8.02 7.12
N LYS A 60 -14.82 -8.39 7.41
CA LYS A 60 -13.70 -8.44 6.48
C LYS A 60 -13.35 -9.89 6.17
N GLY A 61 -13.06 -10.13 4.91
CA GLY A 61 -12.52 -11.38 4.40
C GLY A 61 -11.32 -11.11 3.50
N PHE A 62 -11.13 -11.99 2.51
CA PHE A 62 -10.00 -11.91 1.60
C PHE A 62 -10.43 -12.18 0.17
N VAL A 63 -9.76 -11.50 -0.77
CA VAL A 63 -9.82 -11.81 -2.20
C VAL A 63 -8.42 -12.12 -2.71
N ARG A 64 -8.33 -12.86 -3.82
CA ARG A 64 -7.03 -13.11 -4.47
C ARG A 64 -6.45 -11.81 -4.98
N ARG A 65 -5.17 -11.68 -4.83
CA ARG A 65 -4.36 -10.61 -5.37
C ARG A 65 -3.70 -11.14 -6.63
N GLU A 66 -4.30 -10.83 -7.78
CA GLU A 66 -3.87 -11.38 -9.06
C GLU A 66 -3.94 -10.33 -10.17
N GLN A 67 -3.13 -10.51 -11.17
CA GLN A 67 -3.23 -9.75 -12.41
C GLN A 67 -4.37 -10.32 -13.24
N TYR A 68 -5.41 -9.52 -13.49
CA TYR A 68 -6.53 -9.94 -14.28
C TYR A 68 -6.11 -10.12 -15.75
N PRO A 69 -6.52 -11.21 -16.44
CA PRO A 69 -6.10 -11.48 -17.82
C PRO A 69 -6.50 -10.41 -18.85
N TRP A 70 -7.51 -9.61 -18.52
CA TRP A 70 -7.98 -8.49 -19.35
C TRP A 70 -7.37 -7.15 -18.98
N ASN A 71 -6.49 -7.10 -17.96
CA ASN A 71 -5.75 -5.90 -17.59
C ASN A 71 -4.60 -5.67 -18.57
N LEU A 72 -4.80 -4.75 -19.52
CA LEU A 72 -3.81 -4.38 -20.53
C LEU A 72 -2.95 -3.17 -20.13
N HIS A 73 -3.12 -2.66 -18.90
CA HIS A 73 -2.43 -1.46 -18.42
C HIS A 73 -1.13 -1.76 -17.64
N GLU A 74 -0.85 -3.04 -17.34
CA GLU A 74 0.37 -3.42 -16.64
C GLU A 74 1.55 -3.47 -17.61
N PRO A 75 2.59 -2.62 -17.40
CA PRO A 75 3.82 -2.75 -18.17
C PRO A 75 4.58 -4.00 -17.75
N GLU A 76 5.27 -4.63 -18.70
CA GLU A 76 6.22 -5.69 -18.38
C GLU A 76 7.36 -5.09 -17.55
N ARG A 77 7.46 -5.50 -16.29
CA ARG A 77 8.31 -4.88 -15.27
C ARG A 77 9.80 -4.87 -15.63
N SER A 78 10.26 -5.94 -16.27
CA SER A 78 11.65 -6.14 -16.65
C SER A 78 11.97 -5.75 -18.10
N SER A 79 10.98 -5.20 -18.84
CA SER A 79 11.18 -4.80 -20.23
C SER A 79 12.10 -3.59 -20.35
N ASP A 80 12.80 -3.51 -21.48
CA ASP A 80 13.66 -2.35 -21.78
C ASP A 80 12.85 -1.05 -21.81
N GLU A 81 11.61 -1.06 -22.34
CA GLU A 81 10.72 0.09 -22.37
C GLU A 81 10.39 0.58 -20.95
N CYS A 82 10.09 -0.33 -20.03
CA CYS A 82 9.81 0.00 -18.64
C CYS A 82 11.06 0.58 -17.96
N LEU A 83 12.23 -0.02 -18.16
CA LEU A 83 13.49 0.46 -17.61
C LEU A 83 13.88 1.84 -18.16
N GLU A 84 13.70 2.09 -19.45
CA GLU A 84 13.95 3.40 -20.07
C GLU A 84 13.05 4.47 -19.45
N PHE A 85 11.74 4.20 -19.33
CA PHE A 85 10.82 5.13 -18.69
C PHE A 85 11.21 5.43 -17.24
N LEU A 86 11.42 4.40 -16.43
CA LEU A 86 11.79 4.56 -15.03
C LEU A 86 13.11 5.29 -14.83
N ASN A 87 14.09 5.07 -15.72
CA ASN A 87 15.36 5.78 -15.67
C ASN A 87 15.23 7.24 -16.10
N ALA A 88 14.32 7.57 -17.02
CA ALA A 88 14.03 8.96 -17.37
C ALA A 88 13.37 9.72 -16.19
N GLU A 89 12.41 9.10 -15.49
CA GLU A 89 11.81 9.68 -14.27
C GLU A 89 12.84 9.80 -13.14
N MET A 90 13.70 8.79 -12.94
CA MET A 90 14.76 8.81 -11.93
C MET A 90 15.80 9.91 -12.20
N GLU A 91 16.22 10.09 -13.44
CA GLU A 91 17.18 11.14 -13.84
C GLU A 91 16.66 12.55 -13.49
N ALA A 92 15.36 12.78 -13.60
CA ALA A 92 14.74 14.08 -13.31
C ALA A 92 14.81 14.46 -11.82
N ILE A 93 14.77 13.47 -10.91
CA ILE A 93 14.69 13.71 -9.45
C ILE A 93 15.92 13.24 -8.68
N ALA A 94 16.73 12.37 -9.27
CA ALA A 94 17.87 11.71 -8.63
C ALA A 94 18.96 11.35 -9.68
N PRO A 95 19.64 12.33 -10.31
CA PRO A 95 20.54 12.09 -11.43
C PRO A 95 21.76 11.20 -11.09
N MET A 96 22.09 11.04 -9.81
CA MET A 96 23.13 10.13 -9.34
C MET A 96 22.70 8.66 -9.29
N LEU A 97 21.41 8.37 -9.56
CA LEU A 97 20.83 7.04 -9.43
C LEU A 97 20.36 6.50 -10.78
N GLU A 98 20.27 5.18 -10.87
CA GLU A 98 19.69 4.46 -12.01
C GLU A 98 18.91 3.24 -11.53
N ILE A 99 17.96 2.80 -12.33
CA ILE A 99 17.14 1.61 -12.05
C ILE A 99 17.65 0.46 -12.93
N LYS A 100 17.91 -0.67 -12.29
CA LYS A 100 18.35 -1.92 -12.92
C LYS A 100 17.65 -3.12 -12.32
N LEU A 101 17.77 -4.25 -13.00
CA LEU A 101 17.38 -5.54 -12.43
C LEU A 101 18.38 -5.96 -11.35
N SER A 102 17.86 -6.21 -10.16
CA SER A 102 18.57 -6.76 -9.00
C SER A 102 18.21 -8.24 -8.84
N LYS A 103 19.18 -9.02 -8.38
CA LYS A 103 18.99 -10.44 -8.06
C LYS A 103 18.85 -10.59 -6.55
N LEU A 104 17.63 -10.78 -6.08
CA LEU A 104 17.33 -10.91 -4.66
C LEU A 104 16.94 -12.34 -4.29
N PRO A 105 17.20 -12.77 -3.05
CA PRO A 105 16.70 -14.03 -2.55
C PRO A 105 15.16 -14.04 -2.61
N LEU A 106 14.59 -15.14 -3.12
CA LEU A 106 13.15 -15.35 -3.09
C LEU A 106 12.72 -15.54 -1.63
N ILE A 107 11.84 -14.66 -1.18
CA ILE A 107 11.21 -14.80 0.13
C ILE A 107 10.03 -15.74 -0.04
N ASN A 108 10.21 -16.99 0.38
CA ASN A 108 9.16 -18.00 0.31
C ASN A 108 8.57 -18.22 1.71
N PRO A 109 7.27 -17.93 1.93
CA PRO A 109 6.62 -18.19 3.21
C PRO A 109 6.61 -19.67 3.61
N SER A 110 6.83 -20.55 2.64
CA SER A 110 6.80 -22.01 2.80
C SER A 110 8.16 -22.68 2.86
N ALA A 111 9.27 -21.92 2.78
CA ALA A 111 10.62 -22.49 2.81
C ALA A 111 10.96 -23.00 4.23
N VAL A 112 10.71 -24.26 4.47
CA VAL A 112 10.82 -24.91 5.79
C VAL A 112 12.06 -25.80 5.89
N SER A 113 12.91 -25.87 4.89
CA SER A 113 14.10 -26.71 4.96
C SER A 113 15.39 -25.90 5.13
N PRO A 114 16.15 -26.12 6.22
CA PRO A 114 17.46 -25.50 6.41
C PRO A 114 18.49 -25.83 5.31
N ASP A 115 18.25 -26.90 4.56
CA ASP A 115 19.13 -27.40 3.49
C ASP A 115 18.64 -27.01 2.08
N ALA A 116 17.58 -26.19 1.96
CA ALA A 116 17.10 -25.74 0.66
C ALA A 116 18.08 -24.74 0.04
N GLU A 117 18.42 -24.92 -1.24
CA GLU A 117 19.17 -23.90 -1.99
C GLU A 117 18.37 -22.59 -2.03
N VAL A 118 19.08 -21.47 -1.81
CA VAL A 118 18.46 -20.13 -1.90
C VAL A 118 18.09 -19.88 -3.34
N GLU A 119 16.81 -19.84 -3.63
CA GLU A 119 16.28 -19.40 -4.91
C GLU A 119 16.39 -17.87 -5.01
N TYR A 120 16.59 -17.38 -6.23
CA TYR A 120 16.71 -15.95 -6.49
C TYR A 120 15.69 -15.52 -7.54
N VAL A 121 15.16 -14.33 -7.36
CA VAL A 121 14.23 -13.68 -8.27
C VAL A 121 14.84 -12.36 -8.77
N GLN A 122 14.52 -12.00 -10.01
CA GLN A 122 14.85 -10.68 -10.53
C GLN A 122 13.80 -9.67 -10.10
N GLN A 123 14.26 -8.58 -9.49
CA GLN A 123 13.44 -7.45 -9.08
C GLN A 123 14.07 -6.15 -9.59
N LEU A 124 13.27 -5.08 -9.70
CA LEU A 124 13.85 -3.76 -9.89
C LEU A 124 14.59 -3.34 -8.63
N GLY A 125 15.70 -2.62 -8.80
CA GLY A 125 16.48 -2.03 -7.72
C GLY A 125 17.05 -0.69 -8.13
N VAL A 126 17.41 0.13 -7.16
CA VAL A 126 18.02 1.45 -7.36
C VAL A 126 19.51 1.34 -7.13
N PHE A 127 20.33 1.83 -8.07
CA PHE A 127 21.79 1.70 -8.07
C PHE A 127 22.47 3.06 -8.20
N ALA A 128 23.62 3.20 -7.58
CA ALA A 128 24.46 4.40 -7.69
C ALA A 128 25.20 4.45 -9.03
N LYS A 129 25.07 5.53 -9.79
CA LYS A 129 25.83 5.80 -11.02
C LYS A 129 27.26 6.25 -10.77
N GLU A 130 27.53 6.76 -9.57
CA GLU A 130 28.82 7.30 -9.13
C GLU A 130 29.01 7.05 -7.62
N ASP A 131 30.21 7.35 -7.10
CA ASP A 131 30.47 7.26 -5.65
C ASP A 131 29.70 8.35 -4.90
N ILE A 132 28.90 7.97 -3.90
CA ILE A 132 28.07 8.85 -3.11
C ILE A 132 28.65 8.97 -1.69
N PRO A 133 29.01 10.18 -1.24
CA PRO A 133 29.56 10.36 0.08
C PRO A 133 28.48 10.20 1.17
N PRO A 134 28.88 9.85 2.42
CA PRO A 134 27.97 9.83 3.56
C PRO A 134 27.27 11.18 3.77
N GLY A 135 25.99 11.16 4.12
CA GLY A 135 25.19 12.36 4.37
C GLY A 135 24.64 13.04 3.12
N ALA A 136 25.00 12.58 1.92
CA ALA A 136 24.45 13.15 0.70
C ALA A 136 22.95 12.80 0.54
N CYS A 137 22.12 13.80 0.21
CA CYS A 137 20.77 13.60 -0.27
C CYS A 137 20.83 13.13 -1.71
N VAL A 138 20.27 11.96 -2.01
CA VAL A 138 20.43 11.30 -3.31
C VAL A 138 19.13 11.19 -4.09
N LEU A 139 17.97 11.36 -3.42
CA LEU A 139 16.65 11.38 -4.02
C LEU A 139 15.76 12.33 -3.22
N GLU A 140 15.00 13.12 -3.94
CA GLU A 140 13.90 13.90 -3.38
C GLU A 140 12.70 13.77 -4.31
N GLU A 141 11.62 13.14 -3.81
CA GLU A 141 10.42 12.87 -4.59
C GLU A 141 9.18 13.48 -3.93
N LYS A 142 8.37 14.17 -4.74
CA LYS A 142 7.05 14.69 -4.38
C LYS A 142 5.99 13.85 -5.07
N SER A 143 4.93 13.51 -4.36
CA SER A 143 3.80 12.77 -4.90
C SER A 143 2.51 13.56 -4.78
N LEU A 144 1.63 13.41 -5.77
CA LEU A 144 0.23 13.85 -5.72
C LEU A 144 -0.71 12.75 -5.20
N LEU A 145 -0.25 11.50 -5.22
CA LEU A 145 -1.01 10.39 -4.66
C LEU A 145 -0.80 10.35 -3.15
N THR A 146 -1.50 11.25 -2.48
CA THR A 146 -1.45 11.46 -1.03
C THR A 146 -2.83 11.34 -0.42
N SER A 147 -2.90 11.01 0.86
CA SER A 147 -4.12 11.05 1.66
C SER A 147 -3.84 11.55 3.07
N ILE A 148 -4.83 12.20 3.67
CA ILE A 148 -4.75 12.78 5.00
C ILE A 148 -5.97 12.29 5.78
N SER A 149 -5.74 11.71 6.98
CA SER A 149 -6.79 11.19 7.84
C SER A 149 -7.27 12.19 8.90
N ARG A 150 -6.54 13.29 9.10
CA ARG A 150 -6.90 14.38 10.01
C ARG A 150 -7.66 15.51 9.32
N LEU A 151 -8.07 16.49 10.12
CA LEU A 151 -8.67 17.72 9.62
C LEU A 151 -7.75 18.37 8.59
N TYR A 152 -8.33 18.82 7.49
CA TYR A 152 -7.62 19.40 6.36
C TYR A 152 -6.70 20.57 6.70
N GLU A 153 -7.06 21.35 7.72
CA GLU A 153 -6.30 22.53 8.18
C GLU A 153 -4.90 22.21 8.72
N SER A 154 -4.62 20.93 9.00
CA SER A 154 -3.35 20.53 9.61
C SER A 154 -2.25 20.23 8.59
N TYR A 155 -2.61 19.93 7.35
CA TYR A 155 -1.68 19.48 6.31
C TYR A 155 -2.05 20.04 4.94
N CYS A 156 -1.03 20.27 4.12
CA CYS A 156 -1.21 20.60 2.72
C CYS A 156 -1.87 19.45 1.96
N ASP A 157 -3.01 19.68 1.32
CA ASP A 157 -3.75 18.64 0.62
C ASP A 157 -2.99 18.05 -0.58
N ALA A 158 -2.09 18.82 -1.19
CA ALA A 158 -1.28 18.35 -2.31
C ALA A 158 -0.05 17.52 -1.89
N CYS A 159 0.78 18.02 -0.96
CA CYS A 159 2.08 17.41 -0.63
C CYS A 159 2.15 16.83 0.78
N SER A 160 1.08 16.96 1.58
CA SER A 160 1.01 16.48 2.97
C SER A 160 2.03 17.12 3.92
N LEU A 161 2.60 18.29 3.56
CA LEU A 161 3.42 19.08 4.49
C LEU A 161 2.53 19.61 5.62
N ALA A 162 2.99 19.51 6.87
CA ALA A 162 2.29 20.11 8.00
C ALA A 162 2.18 21.63 7.80
N LEU A 163 0.98 22.16 7.95
CA LEU A 163 0.72 23.59 7.84
C LEU A 163 0.98 24.27 9.20
N PRO A 164 1.48 25.51 9.19
CA PRO A 164 1.69 26.26 10.43
C PRO A 164 0.34 26.50 11.12
N ASN A 165 0.30 26.30 12.43
CA ASN A 165 -0.88 26.66 13.20
C ASN A 165 -1.11 28.18 13.14
N SER A 166 -2.36 28.57 13.01
CA SER A 166 -2.75 30.00 12.95
C SER A 166 -2.25 30.82 14.16
N GLN A 167 -1.97 30.18 15.31
CA GLN A 167 -1.42 30.80 16.50
C GLN A 167 0.10 31.08 16.41
N ASP A 168 0.85 30.24 15.69
CA ASP A 168 2.30 30.37 15.52
C ASP A 168 2.65 31.44 14.46
N ALA A 169 1.79 31.63 13.46
CA ALA A 169 1.97 32.63 12.41
C ALA A 169 1.90 34.08 12.95
N THR A 170 1.04 34.31 13.94
CA THR A 170 0.90 35.63 14.58
C THR A 170 2.04 35.99 15.51
N ALA A 171 2.73 34.99 16.08
CA ALA A 171 3.84 35.21 17.00
C ALA A 171 5.16 35.63 16.32
N ASN A 172 5.35 35.24 15.07
CA ASN A 172 6.61 35.46 14.33
C ASN A 172 6.53 36.56 13.25
N GLY A 173 5.37 37.21 13.06
CA GLY A 173 5.20 38.31 12.08
C GLY A 173 5.42 37.89 10.61
N THR A 174 5.44 36.60 10.33
CA THR A 174 5.51 36.06 8.96
C THR A 174 4.10 35.88 8.44
N GLU A 175 3.77 36.47 7.29
CA GLU A 175 2.50 36.22 6.61
C GLU A 175 2.36 34.74 6.36
N SER A 176 1.21 34.16 6.72
CA SER A 176 0.89 32.77 6.44
C SER A 176 0.83 32.57 4.90
N THR A 177 1.65 31.68 4.38
CA THR A 177 1.63 31.32 2.95
C THR A 177 0.54 30.28 2.63
N VAL A 178 -0.28 29.92 3.61
CA VAL A 178 -1.35 28.93 3.44
C VAL A 178 -2.43 29.50 2.50
N VAL A 179 -2.72 28.75 1.46
CA VAL A 179 -3.72 29.07 0.43
C VAL A 179 -4.88 28.08 0.57
N SER A 180 -6.12 28.54 0.52
CA SER A 180 -7.30 27.68 0.47
C SER A 180 -7.91 27.69 -0.92
N CYS A 181 -8.70 26.66 -1.27
CA CYS A 181 -9.56 26.73 -2.43
C CYS A 181 -10.68 27.75 -2.17
N GLU A 182 -10.85 28.71 -3.08
CA GLU A 182 -11.87 29.76 -2.94
C GLU A 182 -13.30 29.26 -3.18
N GLU A 183 -13.46 28.11 -3.87
CA GLU A 183 -14.78 27.55 -4.20
C GLU A 183 -15.34 26.70 -3.08
N CYS A 184 -14.57 25.73 -2.56
CA CYS A 184 -15.05 24.82 -1.51
C CYS A 184 -14.66 25.25 -0.10
N ASN A 185 -13.54 25.97 0.08
CA ASN A 185 -12.95 26.34 1.37
C ASN A 185 -12.63 25.16 2.32
N ASP A 186 -12.60 23.92 1.80
CA ASP A 186 -12.44 22.71 2.59
C ASP A 186 -11.01 22.17 2.61
N VAL A 187 -10.16 22.62 1.68
CA VAL A 187 -8.78 22.16 1.53
C VAL A 187 -7.79 23.31 1.56
N PHE A 188 -6.62 23.04 2.12
CA PHE A 188 -5.56 24.01 2.35
C PHE A 188 -4.24 23.54 1.75
N PHE A 189 -3.45 24.49 1.25
CA PHE A 189 -2.18 24.24 0.57
C PHE A 189 -1.07 25.06 1.23
N CYS A 190 0.15 24.54 1.25
CA CYS A 190 1.30 25.22 1.84
C CYS A 190 1.85 26.35 0.96
N SER A 191 1.46 26.43 -0.31
CA SER A 191 1.88 27.43 -1.28
C SER A 191 0.90 27.53 -2.44
N ILE A 192 1.02 28.60 -3.23
CA ILE A 192 0.27 28.76 -4.48
C ILE A 192 0.63 27.65 -5.49
N ASP A 193 1.89 27.22 -5.55
CA ASP A 193 2.31 26.14 -6.45
C ASP A 193 1.60 24.82 -6.13
N CYS A 194 1.42 24.52 -4.83
CA CYS A 194 0.67 23.35 -4.42
C CYS A 194 -0.83 23.47 -4.72
N HIS A 195 -1.40 24.67 -4.59
CA HIS A 195 -2.77 24.97 -4.97
C HIS A 195 -2.97 24.78 -6.48
N ASP A 196 -2.17 25.45 -7.31
CA ASP A 196 -2.30 25.38 -8.76
C ASP A 196 -2.07 23.97 -9.29
N LEU A 197 -1.08 23.25 -8.75
CA LEU A 197 -0.84 21.84 -9.08
C LEU A 197 -2.05 20.95 -8.73
N ALA A 198 -2.72 21.19 -7.62
CA ALA A 198 -3.92 20.47 -7.24
C ALA A 198 -5.09 20.78 -8.18
N GLN A 199 -5.28 22.06 -8.53
CA GLN A 199 -6.31 22.48 -9.48
C GLN A 199 -6.13 21.86 -10.86
N ASP A 200 -4.88 21.76 -11.33
CA ASP A 200 -4.60 21.17 -12.65
C ASP A 200 -4.72 19.64 -12.66
N SER A 201 -4.59 18.96 -11.49
CA SER A 201 -4.35 17.52 -11.46
C SER A 201 -5.52 16.69 -10.91
N TYR A 202 -6.19 17.11 -9.82
CA TYR A 202 -7.20 16.28 -9.15
C TYR A 202 -8.32 17.04 -8.43
N HIS A 203 -8.06 18.26 -7.98
CA HIS A 203 -9.00 18.98 -7.13
C HIS A 203 -10.34 19.30 -7.81
N PRO A 204 -10.41 19.61 -9.12
CA PRO A 204 -11.69 19.84 -9.79
C PRO A 204 -12.70 18.70 -9.60
N SER A 205 -12.23 17.45 -9.59
CA SER A 205 -13.10 16.27 -9.36
C SER A 205 -13.47 16.07 -7.89
N LEU A 206 -12.79 16.73 -6.93
CA LEU A 206 -13.04 16.64 -5.50
C LEU A 206 -13.55 17.94 -4.88
N CYS A 207 -13.64 19.03 -5.66
CA CYS A 207 -14.06 20.33 -5.15
C CYS A 207 -15.52 20.27 -4.68
N GLY A 208 -15.76 20.57 -3.40
CA GLY A 208 -17.09 20.47 -2.78
C GLY A 208 -17.59 19.03 -2.55
N VAL A 209 -16.79 18.02 -2.90
CA VAL A 209 -17.15 16.62 -2.62
C VAL A 209 -16.87 16.32 -1.16
N SER A 210 -17.93 16.08 -0.40
CA SER A 210 -17.81 15.68 1.00
C SER A 210 -17.25 14.26 1.11
N VAL A 211 -16.01 14.14 1.55
CA VAL A 211 -15.42 12.86 1.96
C VAL A 211 -15.72 12.68 3.43
N GLU A 212 -16.58 11.70 3.80
CA GLU A 212 -16.82 11.38 5.21
C GLU A 212 -15.50 10.97 5.89
N ARG A 213 -14.98 11.87 6.73
CA ARG A 213 -13.82 11.65 7.59
C ARG A 213 -14.28 11.45 9.03
N GLY A 214 -15.15 10.45 9.24
CA GLY A 214 -15.60 10.09 10.57
C GLY A 214 -14.46 9.59 11.45
N GLN A 215 -14.71 9.52 12.76
CA GLN A 215 -13.79 8.84 13.68
C GLN A 215 -13.72 7.36 13.30
N VAL A 216 -12.63 6.98 12.66
CA VAL A 216 -12.36 5.59 12.29
C VAL A 216 -11.74 4.89 13.49
N SER A 217 -12.16 3.65 13.76
CA SER A 217 -11.53 2.84 14.81
C SER A 217 -10.04 2.62 14.52
N ALA A 218 -9.23 2.35 15.55
CA ALA A 218 -7.80 2.09 15.36
C ALA A 218 -7.55 0.90 14.42
N SER A 219 -8.41 -0.11 14.44
CA SER A 219 -8.33 -1.28 13.55
C SER A 219 -8.65 -0.96 12.10
N ASP A 220 -9.48 0.06 11.84
CA ASP A 220 -9.92 0.42 10.50
C ASP A 220 -9.13 1.59 9.89
N ALA A 221 -8.30 2.26 10.70
CA ALA A 221 -7.53 3.41 10.25
C ALA A 221 -6.61 3.12 9.04
N PRO A 222 -5.91 1.97 8.96
CA PRO A 222 -5.12 1.64 7.77
C PRO A 222 -5.99 1.50 6.52
N ASP A 223 -7.13 0.80 6.60
CA ASP A 223 -8.02 0.61 5.46
C ASP A 223 -8.66 1.93 5.00
N ALA A 224 -9.01 2.81 5.93
CA ALA A 224 -9.50 4.16 5.62
C ALA A 224 -8.46 4.98 4.86
N LEU A 225 -7.19 4.86 5.23
CA LEU A 225 -6.10 5.54 4.53
C LEU A 225 -5.93 5.03 3.09
N TYR A 226 -5.95 3.70 2.89
CA TYR A 226 -5.92 3.12 1.55
C TYR A 226 -7.14 3.50 0.71
N THR A 227 -8.32 3.56 1.31
CA THR A 227 -9.53 4.05 0.62
C THR A 227 -9.38 5.50 0.19
N SER A 228 -8.80 6.36 1.04
CA SER A 228 -8.52 7.76 0.70
C SER A 228 -7.48 7.90 -0.42
N LEU A 229 -6.45 7.06 -0.45
CA LEU A 229 -5.49 6.99 -1.57
C LEU A 229 -6.17 6.55 -2.87
N LEU A 230 -7.07 5.57 -2.80
CA LEU A 230 -7.85 5.17 -3.98
C LEU A 230 -8.70 6.33 -4.50
N VAL A 231 -9.41 7.04 -3.62
CA VAL A 231 -10.21 8.21 -3.99
C VAL A 231 -9.35 9.26 -4.69
N ARG A 232 -8.15 9.54 -4.18
CA ARG A 232 -7.19 10.45 -4.83
C ARG A 232 -6.77 9.96 -6.21
N ALA A 233 -6.52 8.65 -6.37
CA ALA A 233 -6.20 8.07 -7.68
C ALA A 233 -7.36 8.21 -8.68
N LEU A 234 -8.59 7.98 -8.23
CA LEU A 234 -9.78 8.17 -9.08
C LEU A 234 -9.97 9.63 -9.50
N ALA A 235 -9.75 10.57 -8.58
CA ALA A 235 -9.82 12.00 -8.87
C ALA A 235 -8.74 12.47 -9.85
N LEU A 236 -7.48 12.00 -9.67
CA LEU A 236 -6.40 12.23 -10.62
C LEU A 236 -6.78 11.73 -12.02
N ALA A 237 -7.31 10.51 -12.09
CA ALA A 237 -7.71 9.91 -13.36
C ALA A 237 -8.86 10.67 -14.04
N GLU A 238 -9.88 11.08 -13.26
CA GLU A 238 -11.03 11.80 -13.79
C GLU A 238 -10.64 13.18 -14.30
N THR A 239 -9.92 13.97 -13.49
CA THR A 239 -9.48 15.31 -13.88
C THR A 239 -8.57 15.29 -15.13
N GLN A 240 -7.68 14.29 -15.22
CA GLN A 240 -6.75 14.16 -16.36
C GLN A 240 -7.35 13.42 -17.56
N GLY A 241 -8.55 12.86 -17.45
CA GLY A 241 -9.20 12.09 -18.50
C GLY A 241 -8.53 10.75 -18.82
N LEU A 242 -7.74 10.19 -17.87
CA LEU A 242 -6.98 8.95 -18.03
C LEU A 242 -7.71 7.75 -17.43
N HIS A 243 -7.31 6.55 -17.86
CA HIS A 243 -7.68 5.34 -17.11
C HIS A 243 -6.89 5.31 -15.77
N PRO A 244 -7.52 4.96 -14.62
CA PRO A 244 -6.83 5.00 -13.32
C PRO A 244 -5.54 4.18 -13.26
N LEU A 245 -5.45 3.06 -13.99
CA LEU A 245 -4.25 2.24 -14.08
C LEU A 245 -3.16 2.79 -15.02
N GLU A 246 -3.46 3.86 -15.77
CA GLU A 246 -2.50 4.55 -16.64
C GLU A 246 -1.85 5.77 -15.98
N LEU A 247 -2.36 6.18 -14.80
CA LEU A 247 -1.69 7.20 -14.00
C LEU A 247 -0.25 6.79 -13.73
N LYS A 248 0.71 7.72 -13.92
CA LYS A 248 2.12 7.42 -13.70
C LYS A 248 2.43 6.97 -12.27
N GLU A 249 1.71 7.49 -11.30
CA GLU A 249 1.80 7.12 -9.87
C GLU A 249 1.28 5.70 -9.59
N ILE A 250 0.48 5.13 -10.49
CA ILE A 250 -0.12 3.80 -10.36
C ILE A 250 0.53 2.80 -11.31
N ARG A 251 0.77 3.19 -12.56
CA ARG A 251 1.20 2.29 -13.62
C ARG A 251 2.52 1.60 -13.28
N TYR A 252 3.46 2.32 -12.69
CA TYR A 252 4.82 1.85 -12.41
C TYR A 252 5.07 1.46 -10.95
N ILE A 253 4.02 1.24 -10.18
CA ILE A 253 4.08 0.53 -8.92
C ILE A 253 3.41 -0.83 -9.10
N TRP A 254 3.97 -1.87 -8.53
CA TRP A 254 3.47 -3.23 -8.72
C TRP A 254 2.87 -3.82 -7.44
N GLY A 255 3.16 -3.21 -6.30
CA GLY A 255 2.81 -3.84 -5.05
C GLY A 255 3.58 -5.15 -4.89
N ASP A 256 2.94 -6.12 -4.31
CA ASP A 256 3.54 -7.39 -3.94
C ASP A 256 2.93 -8.60 -4.67
N TYR A 257 2.10 -8.39 -5.70
CA TYR A 257 1.50 -9.51 -6.42
C TYR A 257 2.24 -9.91 -7.70
N HIS A 258 3.25 -9.15 -8.12
CA HIS A 258 4.10 -9.50 -9.27
C HIS A 258 5.05 -10.65 -8.94
N GLY A 259 5.18 -11.58 -9.86
CA GLY A 259 6.04 -12.74 -9.73
C GLY A 259 5.44 -13.90 -8.93
N TYR A 260 4.21 -13.78 -8.47
CA TYR A 260 3.52 -14.90 -7.84
C TYR A 260 2.87 -15.80 -8.88
N ASP A 261 3.19 -17.09 -8.83
CA ASP A 261 2.40 -18.12 -9.46
C ASP A 261 1.24 -18.46 -8.52
N LEU A 262 0.08 -17.88 -8.78
CA LEU A 262 -1.09 -18.06 -7.93
C LEU A 262 -1.60 -19.49 -7.90
N ASP A 263 -1.30 -20.29 -8.91
CA ASP A 263 -1.69 -21.68 -8.95
C ASP A 263 -0.82 -22.56 -8.05
N GLN A 264 0.43 -22.15 -7.80
CA GLN A 264 1.35 -22.86 -6.90
C GLN A 264 1.30 -22.40 -5.45
N THR A 265 0.74 -21.24 -5.16
CA THR A 265 0.80 -20.62 -3.84
C THR A 265 -0.36 -20.99 -2.91
N TRP A 266 -1.34 -21.72 -3.39
CA TRP A 266 -2.42 -22.24 -2.55
C TRP A 266 -1.96 -23.53 -1.87
N HIS A 267 -1.72 -23.45 -0.56
CA HIS A 267 -1.47 -24.66 0.24
C HIS A 267 -2.73 -25.50 0.29
N THR A 268 -2.72 -26.57 -0.46
CA THR A 268 -3.74 -27.60 -0.37
C THR A 268 -3.24 -28.72 0.54
N ASP A 269 -4.14 -29.29 1.32
CA ASP A 269 -3.89 -30.54 2.04
C ASP A 269 -3.76 -31.72 1.06
N SER A 270 -3.55 -32.92 1.60
CA SER A 270 -3.44 -34.16 0.81
C SER A 270 -4.71 -34.50 0.00
N GLU A 271 -5.83 -33.81 0.25
CA GLU A 271 -7.11 -33.99 -0.43
C GLU A 271 -7.38 -32.87 -1.46
N GLY A 272 -6.41 -31.95 -1.65
CA GLY A 272 -6.54 -30.84 -2.58
C GLY A 272 -7.42 -29.69 -2.05
N GLN A 273 -7.71 -29.67 -0.74
CA GLN A 273 -8.45 -28.57 -0.10
C GLN A 273 -7.48 -27.60 0.54
N LEU A 274 -7.88 -26.32 0.65
CA LEU A 274 -7.10 -25.34 1.39
C LEU A 274 -6.97 -25.76 2.84
N ALA A 275 -5.74 -25.90 3.31
CA ALA A 275 -5.44 -26.34 4.67
C ALA A 275 -6.04 -25.43 5.75
N ASP A 276 -6.07 -24.11 5.47
CA ASP A 276 -6.82 -23.12 6.25
C ASP A 276 -7.39 -22.07 5.30
N PRO A 277 -8.66 -22.21 4.88
CA PRO A 277 -9.29 -21.28 3.94
C PRO A 277 -9.50 -19.87 4.50
N PHE A 278 -9.24 -19.66 5.80
CA PHE A 278 -9.40 -18.36 6.48
C PHE A 278 -8.07 -17.79 6.98
N SER A 279 -6.95 -18.48 6.77
CA SER A 279 -5.63 -17.93 7.09
C SER A 279 -5.21 -16.90 6.06
N PHE A 280 -4.38 -15.97 6.53
CA PHE A 280 -3.73 -15.02 5.61
C PHE A 280 -2.81 -15.80 4.67
N VAL A 281 -3.12 -15.69 3.38
CA VAL A 281 -2.25 -16.15 2.30
C VAL A 281 -1.55 -14.91 1.74
N PRO A 282 -0.22 -14.90 1.59
CA PRO A 282 0.50 -13.70 1.14
C PRO A 282 -0.03 -13.07 -0.15
N GLN A 283 -0.64 -13.86 -1.00
CA GLN A 283 -1.22 -13.44 -2.28
C GLN A 283 -2.68 -12.98 -2.16
N THR A 284 -3.22 -12.90 -0.96
CA THR A 284 -4.56 -12.37 -0.74
C THR A 284 -4.54 -10.92 -0.33
N LEU A 285 -5.61 -10.23 -0.66
CA LEU A 285 -5.89 -8.85 -0.30
C LEU A 285 -7.04 -8.82 0.71
N PRO A 286 -6.91 -8.16 1.86
CA PRO A 286 -8.04 -7.92 2.75
C PRO A 286 -9.18 -7.25 1.98
N PHE A 287 -10.38 -7.77 2.17
CA PHE A 287 -11.56 -7.33 1.44
C PHE A 287 -12.74 -7.10 2.40
N SER A 288 -13.39 -5.95 2.24
CA SER A 288 -14.73 -5.73 2.76
C SER A 288 -15.61 -5.13 1.67
N PHE A 289 -16.88 -5.50 1.65
CA PHE A 289 -17.79 -4.95 0.66
C PHE A 289 -17.94 -3.44 0.79
N LYS A 290 -17.92 -2.95 2.02
CA LYS A 290 -17.99 -1.53 2.33
C LYS A 290 -16.80 -0.75 1.74
N ASN A 291 -15.57 -1.17 2.03
CA ASN A 291 -14.39 -0.38 1.68
C ASN A 291 -13.94 -0.60 0.23
N ASN A 292 -14.07 -1.84 -0.28
CA ASN A 292 -13.55 -2.18 -1.61
C ASN A 292 -14.54 -1.95 -2.74
N ILE A 293 -15.84 -1.89 -2.44
CA ILE A 293 -16.88 -1.75 -3.46
C ILE A 293 -17.73 -0.50 -3.22
N LEU A 294 -18.40 -0.39 -2.05
CA LEU A 294 -19.37 0.68 -1.84
C LEU A 294 -18.72 2.06 -1.73
N ALA A 295 -17.63 2.19 -0.98
CA ALA A 295 -16.97 3.48 -0.80
C ALA A 295 -16.43 4.05 -2.13
N PRO A 296 -15.70 3.30 -2.98
CA PRO A 296 -15.30 3.79 -4.30
C PRO A 296 -16.49 4.19 -5.19
N LEU A 297 -17.56 3.40 -5.20
CA LEU A 297 -18.75 3.72 -6.02
C LEU A 297 -19.46 4.98 -5.53
N HIS A 298 -19.63 5.17 -4.23
CA HIS A 298 -20.21 6.39 -3.66
C HIS A 298 -19.34 7.62 -3.96
N MET A 299 -18.01 7.46 -3.94
CA MET A 299 -17.12 8.57 -4.29
C MET A 299 -17.23 8.96 -5.75
N LEU A 300 -17.30 7.99 -6.67
CA LEU A 300 -17.54 8.28 -8.09
C LEU A 300 -18.90 8.95 -8.31
N GLU A 301 -19.95 8.50 -7.60
CA GLU A 301 -21.25 9.16 -7.62
C GLU A 301 -21.17 10.61 -7.13
N ASN A 302 -20.47 10.87 -6.04
CA ASN A 302 -20.26 12.22 -5.52
C ASN A 302 -19.42 13.11 -6.47
N MET A 303 -18.53 12.50 -7.25
CA MET A 303 -17.77 13.16 -8.34
C MET A 303 -18.60 13.31 -9.64
N GLU A 304 -19.90 13.00 -9.60
CA GLU A 304 -20.82 13.02 -10.76
C GLU A 304 -20.42 12.06 -11.90
N VAL A 305 -19.61 11.04 -11.61
CA VAL A 305 -19.20 10.02 -12.58
C VAL A 305 -20.30 8.98 -12.77
N ASN A 306 -20.79 8.83 -14.00
CA ASN A 306 -21.76 7.79 -14.32
C ASN A 306 -21.03 6.47 -14.63
N ILE A 307 -20.97 5.59 -13.62
CA ILE A 307 -20.32 4.29 -13.72
C ILE A 307 -20.91 3.36 -14.80
N PHE A 308 -22.16 3.53 -15.18
CA PHE A 308 -22.80 2.71 -16.23
C PHE A 308 -22.32 3.08 -17.63
N THR A 309 -21.88 4.31 -17.84
CA THR A 309 -21.32 4.78 -19.10
C THR A 309 -19.79 4.72 -19.14
N GLN A 310 -19.14 4.62 -17.96
CA GLN A 310 -17.68 4.62 -17.80
C GLN A 310 -17.16 3.33 -17.15
N SER A 311 -17.88 2.21 -17.28
CA SER A 311 -17.50 0.93 -16.67
C SER A 311 -16.15 0.38 -17.17
N ASN A 312 -15.70 0.80 -18.34
CA ASN A 312 -14.37 0.46 -18.84
C ASN A 312 -13.23 1.11 -18.04
N ARG A 313 -13.50 2.23 -17.33
CA ARG A 313 -12.52 2.92 -16.47
C ARG A 313 -12.71 2.60 -15.00
N TYR A 314 -13.96 2.42 -14.56
CA TYR A 314 -14.34 2.33 -13.16
C TYR A 314 -15.13 1.06 -12.88
N ASP A 315 -14.43 -0.06 -12.81
CA ASP A 315 -14.96 -1.35 -12.43
C ASP A 315 -14.30 -1.87 -11.16
N THR A 316 -14.91 -2.80 -10.48
CA THR A 316 -14.45 -3.37 -9.22
C THR A 316 -13.06 -4.03 -9.33
N TRP A 317 -12.74 -4.62 -10.48
CA TRP A 317 -11.40 -5.18 -10.72
C TRP A 317 -10.32 -4.07 -10.77
N VAL A 318 -10.65 -2.88 -11.30
CA VAL A 318 -9.74 -1.72 -11.30
C VAL A 318 -9.46 -1.28 -9.86
N PHE A 319 -10.50 -1.17 -9.02
CA PHE A 319 -10.34 -0.83 -7.61
C PHE A 319 -9.48 -1.84 -6.86
N ASN A 320 -9.74 -3.14 -7.05
CA ASN A 320 -8.95 -4.19 -6.43
C ASN A 320 -7.48 -4.18 -6.89
N THR A 321 -7.24 -3.92 -8.19
CA THR A 321 -5.88 -3.77 -8.71
C THR A 321 -5.15 -2.61 -8.06
N ILE A 322 -5.81 -1.44 -7.94
CA ILE A 322 -5.21 -0.27 -7.28
C ILE A 322 -4.94 -0.56 -5.80
N PHE A 323 -5.89 -1.15 -5.08
CA PHE A 323 -5.68 -1.54 -3.68
C PHE A 323 -4.48 -2.49 -3.52
N ALA A 324 -4.34 -3.49 -4.40
CA ALA A 324 -3.19 -4.40 -4.37
C ALA A 324 -1.87 -3.65 -4.57
N LYS A 325 -1.82 -2.73 -5.53
CA LYS A 325 -0.65 -1.89 -5.79
C LYS A 325 -0.32 -0.98 -4.61
N LEU A 326 -1.31 -0.30 -4.04
CA LEU A 326 -1.13 0.62 -2.92
C LEU A 326 -0.63 -0.11 -1.66
N ARG A 327 -1.20 -1.27 -1.32
CA ARG A 327 -0.86 -2.00 -0.09
C ARG A 327 0.59 -2.49 -0.04
N GLY A 328 1.19 -2.76 -1.19
CA GLY A 328 2.60 -3.16 -1.24
C GLY A 328 3.57 -1.98 -1.34
N THR A 329 3.08 -0.74 -1.53
CA THR A 329 3.94 0.37 -1.97
C THR A 329 3.76 1.64 -1.14
N ALA A 330 2.56 1.90 -0.61
CA ALA A 330 2.28 3.14 0.11
C ALA A 330 3.04 3.22 1.43
N SER A 331 3.62 4.39 1.70
CA SER A 331 4.16 4.76 3.00
C SER A 331 3.12 5.49 3.83
N ALA A 332 3.24 5.41 5.16
CA ALA A 332 2.38 6.13 6.07
C ALA A 332 3.20 6.79 7.20
N LYS A 333 2.77 7.98 7.61
CA LYS A 333 3.26 8.64 8.82
C LYS A 333 2.23 8.46 9.92
N GLN A 334 2.70 7.99 11.07
CA GLN A 334 1.85 7.81 12.24
C GLN A 334 1.75 9.10 13.06
N GLY A 335 0.57 9.32 13.63
CA GLY A 335 0.33 10.34 14.63
C GLY A 335 0.79 9.92 16.02
N LEU A 336 0.57 10.83 16.98
CA LEU A 336 0.93 10.59 18.39
C LEU A 336 0.14 9.43 19.03
N ASP A 337 -1.01 9.08 18.48
CA ASP A 337 -1.86 7.96 18.90
C ASP A 337 -1.52 6.63 18.20
N GLY A 338 -0.45 6.61 17.40
CA GLY A 338 0.01 5.43 16.65
C GLY A 338 -0.82 5.09 15.40
N ARG A 339 -1.86 5.88 15.09
CA ARG A 339 -2.66 5.69 13.87
C ARG A 339 -1.99 6.35 12.67
N PRO A 340 -2.12 5.80 11.47
CA PRO A 340 -1.66 6.48 10.26
C PRO A 340 -2.46 7.78 10.05
N GLU A 341 -1.76 8.90 9.96
CA GLU A 341 -2.34 10.23 9.73
C GLU A 341 -2.27 10.65 8.29
N ILE A 342 -1.18 10.29 7.63
CA ILE A 342 -0.88 10.65 6.25
C ILE A 342 -0.41 9.40 5.54
N GLY A 343 -0.90 9.19 4.32
CA GLY A 343 -0.42 8.17 3.42
C GLY A 343 0.03 8.80 2.10
N ALA A 344 1.03 8.21 1.47
CA ALA A 344 1.43 8.58 0.12
C ALA A 344 2.08 7.42 -0.62
N VAL A 345 2.09 7.50 -1.95
CA VAL A 345 2.86 6.64 -2.82
C VAL A 345 3.93 7.48 -3.49
N HIS A 346 5.17 7.04 -3.38
CA HIS A 346 6.33 7.62 -4.05
C HIS A 346 6.94 6.56 -4.96
N PRO A 347 6.61 6.55 -6.26
CA PRO A 347 6.96 5.45 -7.16
C PRO A 347 8.46 5.19 -7.25
N MET A 348 9.30 6.21 -7.36
CA MET A 348 10.75 6.03 -7.50
C MET A 348 11.41 5.60 -6.18
N TRP A 349 10.98 6.20 -5.05
CA TRP A 349 11.44 5.80 -3.72
C TRP A 349 11.11 4.32 -3.43
N SER A 350 9.94 3.86 -3.85
CA SER A 350 9.45 2.50 -3.58
C SER A 350 10.23 1.41 -4.32
N LEU A 351 11.06 1.77 -5.31
CA LEU A 351 11.92 0.83 -6.04
C LEU A 351 13.19 0.43 -5.28
N ALA A 352 13.53 1.12 -4.17
CA ALA A 352 14.65 0.75 -3.34
C ALA A 352 14.30 -0.46 -2.46
N ASN A 353 15.00 -1.55 -2.67
CA ASN A 353 14.79 -2.81 -1.98
C ASN A 353 15.09 -2.74 -0.48
N HIS A 354 14.54 -3.69 0.29
CA HIS A 354 14.71 -3.75 1.74
C HIS A 354 16.01 -4.41 2.19
N SER A 355 16.62 -3.82 3.22
CA SER A 355 17.60 -4.49 4.07
C SER A 355 17.46 -4.03 5.52
N CYS A 356 17.62 -4.93 6.50
CA CYS A 356 17.75 -4.56 7.92
C CYS A 356 19.13 -3.93 8.25
N SER A 357 20.01 -3.85 7.25
CA SER A 357 21.29 -3.15 7.29
C SER A 357 21.39 -2.18 6.11
N PRO A 358 20.47 -1.22 6.00
CA PRO A 358 20.36 -0.33 4.86
C PRO A 358 21.57 0.61 4.75
N ASN A 359 21.90 1.02 3.51
CA ASN A 359 22.90 2.04 3.23
C ASN A 359 22.31 3.44 3.01
N VAL A 360 20.96 3.54 2.89
CA VAL A 360 20.24 4.81 2.91
C VAL A 360 19.32 4.91 4.12
N ALA A 361 19.05 6.14 4.52
CA ALA A 361 17.93 6.49 5.41
C ALA A 361 16.94 7.34 4.63
N TRP A 362 15.71 7.40 5.10
CA TRP A 362 14.69 8.25 4.50
C TRP A 362 13.92 9.04 5.54
N GLU A 363 13.43 10.17 5.12
CA GLU A 363 12.46 10.97 5.86
C GLU A 363 11.37 11.48 4.93
N TRP A 364 10.21 11.72 5.46
CA TRP A 364 9.08 12.27 4.73
C TRP A 364 8.55 13.52 5.43
N HIS A 365 8.70 14.65 4.71
CA HIS A 365 8.26 15.95 5.19
C HIS A 365 7.76 16.81 4.01
N GLY A 366 6.57 16.46 3.49
CA GLY A 366 6.03 17.01 2.25
C GLY A 366 6.61 16.34 0.99
N ASN A 367 7.92 16.15 0.94
CA ASN A 367 8.63 15.31 -0.01
C ASN A 367 9.22 14.12 0.73
N ILE A 368 9.45 13.01 0.03
CA ILE A 368 10.24 11.92 0.57
C ILE A 368 11.69 12.07 0.08
N ARG A 369 12.65 11.83 0.97
CA ARG A 369 14.08 12.00 0.68
C ARG A 369 14.86 10.77 1.08
N PHE A 370 15.84 10.38 0.27
CA PHE A 370 16.89 9.44 0.64
C PHE A 370 18.21 10.15 0.92
N TRP A 371 18.84 9.71 2.00
CA TRP A 371 20.18 10.13 2.43
C TRP A 371 21.08 8.94 2.48
N ALA A 372 22.28 9.02 1.87
CA ALA A 372 23.34 8.06 2.14
C ALA A 372 23.69 8.12 3.64
N ARG A 373 23.65 6.99 4.34
CA ARG A 373 23.85 6.97 5.78
C ARG A 373 25.24 7.46 6.19
N GLU A 374 25.30 8.39 7.14
CA GLU A 374 26.54 8.81 7.80
C GLU A 374 27.05 7.72 8.76
N ASN A 375 26.14 7.06 9.44
CA ASN A 375 26.40 5.96 10.35
C ASN A 375 25.63 4.72 9.91
N LEU A 376 26.37 3.67 9.66
CA LEU A 376 25.79 2.38 9.31
C LEU A 376 25.14 1.73 10.54
N VAL A 377 24.11 0.93 10.31
CA VAL A 377 23.46 0.18 11.40
C VAL A 377 24.46 -0.80 12.00
N GLU A 378 24.72 -0.71 13.29
CA GLU A 378 25.65 -1.60 14.01
C GLU A 378 24.99 -2.95 14.29
N TRP A 379 25.73 -4.02 14.01
CA TRP A 379 25.39 -5.41 14.37
C TRP A 379 26.66 -6.28 14.34
N LYS A 380 26.72 -7.32 15.16
CA LYS A 380 27.95 -8.07 15.42
C LYS A 380 28.56 -8.76 14.20
N GLY A 381 27.76 -9.19 13.23
CA GLY A 381 28.23 -9.86 12.01
C GLY A 381 28.63 -8.91 10.87
N ARG A 382 28.56 -7.60 11.06
CA ARG A 382 29.00 -6.64 10.04
C ARG A 382 30.52 -6.65 9.91
N ASP A 383 31.01 -6.65 8.67
CA ASP A 383 32.43 -6.44 8.41
C ASP A 383 32.88 -5.05 8.96
N PRO A 384 33.80 -5.02 9.92
CA PRO A 384 34.27 -3.76 10.53
C PRO A 384 34.97 -2.81 9.55
N ASN A 385 35.37 -3.29 8.38
CA ASN A 385 35.98 -2.47 7.33
C ASN A 385 34.95 -1.76 6.44
N THR A 386 33.66 -2.13 6.53
CA THR A 386 32.61 -1.48 5.76
C THR A 386 32.48 -0.01 6.17
N LYS A 387 32.70 0.89 5.22
CA LYS A 387 32.60 2.35 5.45
C LYS A 387 31.25 2.88 5.02
N PRO A 388 30.77 3.96 5.66
CA PRO A 388 29.60 4.70 5.16
C PRO A 388 29.83 5.27 3.76
N GLY A 389 28.73 5.62 3.08
CA GLY A 389 28.70 6.02 1.68
C GLY A 389 28.34 4.85 0.77
N ILE A 390 28.13 5.13 -0.50
CA ILE A 390 27.68 4.15 -1.50
C ILE A 390 28.65 4.23 -2.68
N LYS A 391 29.13 3.10 -3.14
CA LYS A 391 30.05 3.05 -4.28
C LYS A 391 29.29 2.99 -5.59
N LYS A 392 29.91 3.48 -6.66
CA LYS A 392 29.40 3.32 -8.01
C LYS A 392 29.07 1.86 -8.29
N GLY A 393 27.83 1.62 -8.76
CA GLY A 393 27.31 0.30 -9.06
C GLY A 393 26.77 -0.47 -7.87
N GLU A 394 26.85 0.06 -6.65
CA GLU A 394 26.18 -0.53 -5.48
C GLU A 394 24.68 -0.23 -5.51
N GLU A 395 23.91 -1.20 -5.04
CA GLU A 395 22.46 -1.05 -4.85
C GLU A 395 22.15 -0.25 -3.58
N LEU A 396 21.16 0.62 -3.69
CA LEU A 396 20.59 1.34 -2.57
C LEU A 396 19.57 0.44 -1.87
N PHE A 397 19.82 0.14 -0.59
CA PHE A 397 18.89 -0.59 0.26
C PHE A 397 18.26 0.35 1.27
N SER A 398 16.94 0.37 1.25
CA SER A 398 16.07 1.08 2.20
C SER A 398 15.69 0.17 3.37
N HIS A 399 14.87 0.66 4.28
CA HIS A 399 14.28 -0.13 5.36
C HIS A 399 12.76 0.02 5.36
N TYR A 400 12.07 -1.12 5.53
CA TYR A 400 10.60 -1.18 5.59
C TYR A 400 10.09 -1.34 7.04
N CYS A 401 11.02 -1.45 8.00
CA CYS A 401 10.74 -1.55 9.43
C CYS A 401 11.74 -0.69 10.23
N ASP A 402 11.51 -0.48 11.50
CA ASP A 402 12.53 0.13 12.38
C ASP A 402 13.68 -0.87 12.58
N VAL A 403 14.82 -0.55 12.00
CA VAL A 403 16.01 -1.41 12.04
C VAL A 403 16.65 -1.55 13.42
N ARG A 404 16.20 -0.76 14.41
CA ARG A 404 16.65 -0.84 15.81
C ARG A 404 15.95 -1.94 16.61
N LEU A 405 14.83 -2.43 16.11
CA LEU A 405 14.06 -3.50 16.75
C LEU A 405 14.80 -4.85 16.72
N PRO A 406 14.49 -5.77 17.64
CA PRO A 406 14.92 -7.16 17.60
C PRO A 406 14.48 -7.87 16.32
N LEU A 407 15.18 -8.96 15.94
CA LEU A 407 14.93 -9.72 14.72
C LEU A 407 13.44 -10.06 14.52
N LYS A 408 12.81 -10.62 15.56
CA LYS A 408 11.40 -11.05 15.50
C LYS A 408 10.47 -9.87 15.14
N GLU A 409 10.60 -8.76 15.85
CA GLU A 409 9.75 -7.58 15.67
C GLU A 409 9.99 -6.92 14.29
N ARG A 410 11.25 -6.91 13.79
CA ARG A 410 11.54 -6.43 12.43
C ARG A 410 10.86 -7.29 11.37
N ARG A 411 10.90 -8.62 11.51
CA ARG A 411 10.22 -9.56 10.59
C ARG A 411 8.71 -9.38 10.64
N GLU A 412 8.12 -9.34 11.83
CA GLU A 412 6.68 -9.10 12.02
C GLU A 412 6.22 -7.78 11.38
N TRP A 413 7.04 -6.73 11.48
CA TRP A 413 6.71 -5.45 10.85
C TRP A 413 6.82 -5.52 9.32
N ALA A 414 7.91 -6.07 8.81
CA ALA A 414 8.21 -6.05 7.38
C ALA A 414 7.41 -7.08 6.57
N VAL A 415 6.83 -8.09 7.20
CA VAL A 415 6.15 -9.20 6.51
C VAL A 415 5.05 -8.73 5.56
N GLY A 416 4.33 -7.67 5.92
CA GLY A 416 3.26 -7.11 5.09
C GLY A 416 3.74 -6.55 3.75
N ALA A 417 4.98 -6.04 3.70
CA ALA A 417 5.59 -5.51 2.48
C ALA A 417 6.46 -6.54 1.75
N LEU A 418 7.04 -7.49 2.48
CA LEU A 418 7.95 -8.48 1.92
C LEU A 418 7.25 -9.79 1.51
N GLY A 419 6.05 -10.05 2.01
CA GLY A 419 5.35 -11.31 1.79
C GLY A 419 5.90 -12.50 2.58
N GLY A 420 6.89 -12.29 3.45
CA GLY A 420 7.50 -13.32 4.29
C GLY A 420 8.65 -12.76 5.14
N ASP A 421 9.37 -13.64 5.81
CA ASP A 421 10.47 -13.28 6.69
C ASP A 421 11.68 -12.72 5.93
N CYS A 422 12.19 -11.60 6.39
CA CYS A 422 13.39 -10.99 5.81
C CYS A 422 14.59 -11.93 5.93
N VAL A 423 15.25 -12.18 4.80
CA VAL A 423 16.45 -13.01 4.67
C VAL A 423 17.72 -12.19 4.32
N CYS A 424 17.76 -10.92 4.67
CA CYS A 424 18.96 -10.11 4.49
C CYS A 424 20.13 -10.65 5.34
N PRO A 425 21.39 -10.34 4.99
CA PRO A 425 22.57 -10.90 5.70
C PRO A 425 22.52 -10.71 7.22
N ARG A 426 22.00 -9.58 7.71
CA ARG A 426 21.85 -9.34 9.13
C ARG A 426 20.83 -10.30 9.78
N CYS A 427 19.67 -10.47 9.16
CA CYS A 427 18.63 -11.35 9.70
C CYS A 427 19.06 -12.81 9.73
N VAL A 428 19.74 -13.28 8.69
CA VAL A 428 20.32 -14.64 8.63
C VAL A 428 21.37 -14.81 9.72
N TRP A 429 22.28 -13.86 9.90
CA TRP A 429 23.31 -13.94 10.92
C TRP A 429 22.72 -13.94 12.35
N GLU A 430 21.77 -13.04 12.63
CA GLU A 430 21.11 -12.96 13.95
C GLU A 430 20.30 -14.21 14.29
N GLU A 431 19.78 -14.90 13.30
CA GLU A 431 19.05 -16.15 13.47
C GLU A 431 19.96 -17.32 13.80
N THR A 432 21.13 -17.40 13.16
CA THR A 432 22.07 -18.52 13.29
C THR A 432 23.06 -18.35 14.44
N GLU A 433 23.65 -17.17 14.59
CA GLU A 433 24.74 -16.91 15.54
C GLU A 433 24.34 -15.97 16.68
N GLY A 434 23.28 -15.18 16.51
CA GLY A 434 22.80 -14.21 17.51
C GLY A 434 22.12 -14.82 18.74
N THR A 435 21.83 -16.10 18.71
CA THR A 435 21.19 -16.87 19.80
C THR A 435 22.18 -17.53 20.77
N GLN A 436 23.50 -17.30 20.60
CA GLN A 436 24.56 -17.76 21.51
C GLN A 436 24.95 -16.58 22.48
#